data_5ef836d15c6d5e9ad09240ed9457e25c
#
_entry.id   5ef836d15c6d5e9ad09240ed9457e25c
#
_cell.length_a   1.000
_cell.length_b   1.000
_cell.length_c   1.000
_cell.angle_alpha   90.00
_cell.angle_beta   90.00
_cell.angle_gamma   90.00
#
_symmetry.space_group_name_H-M   'P 1'
#
loop_
_entity.id
_entity.type
_entity.pdbx_description
1 polymer ?
#
loop_
_entity_poly.entity_id
_entity_poly.type
_entity_poly.pdbx_seq_one_letter_code
_entity_poly.pdbx_strand_id
1 'polypeptide(L)'
;SRELHERTRIPLYHLDMLFWNADKTTVEKSVFLERLNELLDKDEWILDGNFNSTMELRMSRCDTVIFLDYPPDICLEGVRARRGKVRFDMPWIETEEDAEFMDYIRNFNEQRRPQIIALLEKFKDKNIIRFTSRAEADAYLVKIV
;
A
#
# COMPACT_ATOMS: atom_id res chain seq x y z
N SER A 1 -4.73 -0.90 6.46
CA SER A 1 -5.81 -0.41 5.58
C SER A 1 -7.16 -1.09 5.86
N ARG A 2 -7.19 -2.40 5.99
CA ARG A 2 -8.42 -3.15 6.21
C ARG A 2 -9.15 -2.71 7.49
N GLU A 3 -8.44 -2.57 8.60
CA GLU A 3 -9.05 -2.13 9.85
C GLU A 3 -9.51 -0.68 9.79
N LEU A 4 -8.78 0.17 9.09
CA LEU A 4 -9.19 1.54 8.83
C LEU A 4 -10.51 1.58 8.05
N HIS A 5 -10.65 0.74 7.02
CA HIS A 5 -11.89 0.58 6.28
C HIS A 5 -13.05 0.13 7.19
N GLU A 6 -12.81 -0.87 8.03
CA GLU A 6 -13.84 -1.39 8.95
C GLU A 6 -14.33 -0.32 9.93
N ARG A 7 -13.44 0.54 10.40
CA ARG A 7 -13.76 1.59 11.37
C ARG A 7 -14.40 2.83 10.74
N THR A 8 -13.95 3.22 9.54
CA THR A 8 -14.42 4.44 8.88
C THR A 8 -15.57 4.22 7.91
N ARG A 9 -15.76 2.98 7.44
CA ARG A 9 -16.72 2.62 6.38
C ARG A 9 -16.37 3.22 5.01
N ILE A 10 -15.20 3.81 4.85
CA ILE A 10 -14.73 4.31 3.55
C ILE A 10 -14.32 3.11 2.68
N PRO A 11 -14.75 3.05 1.40
CA PRO A 11 -14.39 1.92 0.52
C PRO A 11 -12.89 1.72 0.40
N LEU A 12 -12.45 0.48 0.50
CA LEU A 12 -11.03 0.08 0.42
C LEU A 12 -10.74 -0.61 -0.91
N TYR A 13 -9.67 -0.19 -1.56
CA TYR A 13 -9.18 -0.77 -2.80
C TYR A 13 -7.70 -1.11 -2.66
N HIS A 14 -7.31 -2.30 -3.13
CA HIS A 14 -5.92 -2.75 -3.13
C HIS A 14 -5.35 -2.66 -4.54
N LEU A 15 -4.22 -1.95 -4.72
CA LEU A 15 -3.58 -1.81 -6.03
C LEU A 15 -3.22 -3.17 -6.63
N ASP A 16 -2.79 -4.12 -5.82
CA ASP A 16 -2.46 -5.47 -6.29
C ASP A 16 -3.65 -6.16 -6.95
N MET A 17 -4.87 -5.92 -6.47
CA MET A 17 -6.09 -6.47 -7.06
C MET A 17 -6.43 -5.83 -8.40
N LEU A 18 -5.99 -4.59 -8.64
CA LEU A 18 -6.18 -3.89 -9.91
C LEU A 18 -5.13 -4.30 -10.95
N PHE A 19 -3.94 -4.68 -10.51
CA PHE A 19 -2.77 -4.91 -11.36
C PHE A 19 -2.57 -6.39 -11.72
N TRP A 20 -2.78 -7.29 -10.75
CA TRP A 20 -2.52 -8.72 -10.91
C TRP A 20 -3.79 -9.51 -11.24
N ASN A 21 -3.66 -10.47 -12.15
CA ASN A 21 -4.68 -11.49 -12.38
C ASN A 21 -4.44 -12.70 -11.47
N ALA A 22 -5.45 -13.54 -11.28
CA ALA A 22 -5.35 -14.72 -10.41
C ALA A 22 -4.31 -15.74 -10.88
N ASP A 23 -3.99 -15.76 -12.19
CA ASP A 23 -2.95 -16.63 -12.79
C ASP A 23 -1.53 -16.05 -12.70
N LYS A 24 -1.34 -14.98 -11.91
CA LYS A 24 -0.07 -14.26 -11.69
C LYS A 24 0.41 -13.46 -12.91
N THR A 25 -0.41 -13.31 -13.94
CA THR A 25 -0.13 -12.35 -15.02
C THR A 25 -0.56 -10.95 -14.60
N THR A 26 0.01 -9.94 -15.25
CA THR A 26 -0.35 -8.54 -14.97
C THR A 26 -1.24 -7.99 -16.07
N VAL A 27 -2.08 -7.02 -15.74
CA VAL A 27 -2.83 -6.26 -16.75
C VAL A 27 -1.89 -5.29 -17.48
N GLU A 28 -2.28 -4.84 -18.66
CA GLU A 28 -1.52 -3.81 -19.38
C GLU A 28 -1.51 -2.51 -18.57
N LYS A 29 -0.43 -1.72 -18.70
CA LYS A 29 -0.26 -0.47 -17.98
C LYS A 29 -1.42 0.51 -18.23
N SER A 30 -1.89 0.59 -19.47
CA SER A 30 -3.03 1.44 -19.84
C SER A 30 -4.32 1.03 -19.13
N VAL A 31 -4.57 -0.27 -19.00
CA VAL A 31 -5.73 -0.81 -18.29
C VAL A 31 -5.63 -0.50 -16.80
N PHE A 32 -4.45 -0.68 -16.22
CA PHE A 32 -4.20 -0.36 -14.81
C PHE A 32 -4.47 1.12 -14.52
N LEU A 33 -3.93 2.01 -15.34
CA LEU A 33 -4.11 3.45 -15.19
C LEU A 33 -5.58 3.86 -15.36
N GLU A 34 -6.31 3.26 -16.30
CA GLU A 34 -7.73 3.51 -16.49
C GLU A 34 -8.53 3.13 -15.24
N ARG A 35 -8.30 1.93 -14.70
CA ARG A 35 -8.94 1.47 -13.47
C ARG A 35 -8.62 2.36 -12.27
N LEU A 36 -7.36 2.80 -12.17
CA LEU A 36 -6.92 3.68 -11.11
C LEU A 36 -7.60 5.05 -11.20
N ASN A 37 -7.66 5.65 -12.39
CA ASN A 37 -8.30 6.95 -12.59
C ASN A 37 -9.80 6.91 -12.27
N GLU A 38 -10.50 5.86 -12.68
CA GLU A 38 -11.91 5.67 -12.33
C GLU A 38 -12.12 5.63 -10.81
N LEU A 39 -11.21 4.94 -10.10
CA LEU A 39 -11.26 4.85 -8.65
C LEU A 39 -10.98 6.19 -7.99
N LEU A 40 -9.97 6.93 -8.44
CA LEU A 40 -9.61 8.24 -7.90
C LEU A 40 -10.70 9.30 -8.10
N ASP A 41 -11.56 9.14 -9.08
CA ASP A 41 -12.69 10.03 -9.33
C ASP A 41 -13.87 9.82 -8.38
N LYS A 42 -13.85 8.77 -7.56
CA LYS A 42 -14.90 8.53 -6.55
C LYS A 42 -14.76 9.52 -5.38
N ASP A 43 -15.87 9.78 -4.71
CA ASP A 43 -15.93 10.76 -3.62
C ASP A 43 -15.08 10.34 -2.40
N GLU A 44 -15.07 9.04 -2.10
CA GLU A 44 -14.35 8.50 -0.97
C GLU A 44 -13.63 7.22 -1.35
N TRP A 45 -12.38 7.08 -0.91
CA TRP A 45 -11.62 5.84 -1.10
C TRP A 45 -10.44 5.75 -0.13
N ILE A 46 -10.08 4.52 0.21
CA ILE A 46 -8.80 4.15 0.81
C ILE A 46 -8.10 3.29 -0.21
N LEU A 47 -6.86 3.62 -0.52
CA LEU A 47 -6.08 2.94 -1.55
C LEU A 47 -4.73 2.56 -0.98
N ASP A 48 -4.42 1.26 -0.98
CA ASP A 48 -3.13 0.78 -0.52
C ASP A 48 -2.29 0.19 -1.65
N GLY A 49 -0.98 0.24 -1.48
CA GLY A 49 -0.01 -0.28 -2.42
C GLY A 49 1.17 0.65 -2.62
N ASN A 50 2.27 0.08 -3.10
CA ASN A 50 3.54 0.80 -3.25
C ASN A 50 3.84 1.28 -4.66
N PHE A 51 3.18 0.80 -5.69
CA PHE A 51 3.49 1.08 -7.09
C PHE A 51 4.02 2.50 -7.35
N ASN A 52 5.34 2.64 -7.44
CA ASN A 52 6.02 3.94 -7.54
C ASN A 52 5.60 4.77 -8.75
N SER A 53 5.33 4.12 -9.88
CA SER A 53 4.95 4.80 -11.12
C SER A 53 3.66 5.61 -11.00
N THR A 54 2.78 5.28 -10.05
CA THR A 54 1.51 5.98 -9.82
C THR A 54 1.46 6.72 -8.49
N MET A 55 2.52 6.64 -7.69
CA MET A 55 2.51 7.20 -6.33
C MET A 55 2.29 8.71 -6.32
N GLU A 56 2.94 9.45 -7.20
CA GLU A 56 2.76 10.90 -7.31
C GLU A 56 1.31 11.26 -7.69
N LEU A 57 0.74 10.56 -8.67
CA LEU A 57 -0.66 10.75 -9.07
C LEU A 57 -1.61 10.52 -7.89
N ARG A 58 -1.42 9.42 -7.17
CA ARG A 58 -2.27 9.09 -6.02
C ARG A 58 -2.15 10.12 -4.89
N MET A 59 -0.94 10.58 -4.61
CA MET A 59 -0.72 11.61 -3.59
C MET A 59 -1.34 12.95 -4.00
N SER A 60 -1.36 13.28 -5.28
CA SER A 60 -1.98 14.51 -5.77
C SER A 60 -3.50 14.52 -5.61
N ARG A 61 -4.13 13.34 -5.59
CA ARG A 61 -5.59 13.19 -5.53
C ARG A 61 -6.14 12.89 -4.14
N CYS A 62 -5.31 12.48 -3.19
CA CYS A 62 -5.73 12.18 -1.82
C CYS A 62 -5.74 13.43 -0.95
N ASP A 63 -6.45 13.36 0.17
CA ASP A 63 -6.37 14.37 1.23
C ASP A 63 -5.44 13.94 2.38
N THR A 64 -5.22 12.65 2.54
CA THR A 64 -4.44 12.06 3.62
C THR A 64 -3.52 10.96 3.09
N VAL A 65 -2.27 11.00 3.52
CA VAL A 65 -1.28 9.95 3.24
C VAL A 65 -0.91 9.27 4.55
N ILE A 66 -1.02 7.95 4.58
CA ILE A 66 -0.53 7.14 5.71
C ILE A 66 0.67 6.34 5.23
N PHE A 67 1.83 6.63 5.80
CA PHE A 67 3.08 5.98 5.46
C PHE A 67 3.51 5.02 6.57
N LEU A 68 3.50 3.73 6.26
CA LEU A 68 3.98 2.68 7.17
C LEU A 68 5.49 2.51 6.94
N ASP A 69 6.28 3.30 7.66
CA ASP A 69 7.74 3.34 7.54
C ASP A 69 8.38 2.37 8.53
N TYR A 70 8.02 1.08 8.39
CA TYR A 70 8.53 0.03 9.26
C TYR A 70 9.94 -0.40 8.86
N PRO A 71 10.79 -0.85 9.82
CA PRO A 71 12.08 -1.45 9.49
C PRO A 71 11.92 -2.66 8.56
N PRO A 72 12.90 -2.94 7.67
CA PRO A 72 12.80 -4.05 6.73
C PRO A 72 12.58 -5.43 7.38
N ASP A 73 13.15 -5.68 8.53
CA ASP A 73 12.95 -6.94 9.27
C ASP A 73 11.49 -7.14 9.71
N ILE A 74 10.81 -6.08 10.12
CA ILE A 74 9.38 -6.12 10.48
C ILE A 74 8.54 -6.40 9.24
N CYS A 75 8.87 -5.79 8.10
CA CYS A 75 8.19 -6.06 6.83
C CYS A 75 8.35 -7.50 6.37
N LEU A 76 9.56 -8.06 6.48
CA LEU A 76 9.85 -9.46 6.15
C LEU A 76 9.06 -10.42 7.03
N GLU A 77 8.99 -10.14 8.32
CA GLU A 77 8.21 -10.91 9.29
C GLU A 77 6.73 -10.95 8.90
N GLY A 78 6.18 -9.80 8.55
CA GLY A 78 4.80 -9.69 8.10
C GLY A 78 4.51 -10.50 6.83
N VAL A 79 5.41 -10.45 5.85
CA VAL A 79 5.28 -11.23 4.60
C VAL A 79 5.32 -12.73 4.88
N ARG A 80 6.26 -13.19 5.71
CA ARG A 80 6.37 -14.59 6.09
C ARG A 80 5.14 -15.09 6.85
N ALA A 81 4.58 -14.26 7.72
CA ALA A 81 3.38 -14.61 8.47
C ALA A 81 2.14 -14.79 7.57
N ARG A 82 2.11 -14.12 6.40
CA ARG A 82 0.99 -14.22 5.45
C ARG A 82 1.14 -15.34 4.42
N ARG A 83 2.30 -15.96 4.34
CA ARG A 83 2.54 -17.05 3.39
C ARG A 83 1.58 -18.22 3.62
N GLY A 84 1.00 -18.74 2.53
CA GLY A 84 0.07 -19.86 2.58
C GLY A 84 -1.33 -19.50 3.06
N LYS A 85 -1.61 -18.24 3.32
CA LYS A 85 -2.92 -17.77 3.79
C LYS A 85 -3.66 -17.01 2.67
N VAL A 86 -4.99 -17.10 2.68
CA VAL A 86 -5.82 -16.28 1.80
C VAL A 86 -5.67 -14.81 2.22
N ARG A 87 -5.41 -13.94 1.23
CA ARG A 87 -5.29 -12.51 1.46
C ARG A 87 -6.37 -11.77 0.68
N PHE A 88 -6.87 -10.69 1.26
CA PHE A 88 -7.87 -9.83 0.61
C PHE A 88 -7.27 -8.90 -0.43
N ASP A 89 -5.95 -8.67 -0.38
CA ASP A 89 -5.23 -7.74 -1.27
C ASP A 89 -4.51 -8.44 -2.44
N MET A 90 -4.55 -9.77 -2.51
CA MET A 90 -3.92 -10.56 -3.59
C MET A 90 -4.89 -11.59 -4.15
N PRO A 91 -4.92 -11.78 -5.49
CA PRO A 91 -5.85 -12.71 -6.12
C PRO A 91 -5.43 -14.18 -6.05
N TRP A 92 -4.32 -14.51 -5.40
CA TRP A 92 -3.85 -15.90 -5.21
C TRP A 92 -3.29 -16.10 -3.80
N ILE A 93 -3.03 -17.37 -3.45
CA ILE A 93 -2.38 -17.73 -2.19
C ILE A 93 -0.87 -17.86 -2.44
N GLU A 94 -0.07 -17.11 -1.67
CA GLU A 94 1.39 -17.22 -1.73
C GLU A 94 1.85 -18.40 -0.88
N THR A 95 2.48 -19.39 -1.50
CA THR A 95 2.95 -20.61 -0.83
C THR A 95 4.47 -20.72 -0.76
N GLU A 96 5.19 -19.96 -1.59
CA GLU A 96 6.65 -19.98 -1.67
C GLU A 96 7.22 -18.59 -1.42
N GLU A 97 8.46 -18.54 -0.91
CA GLU A 97 9.18 -17.29 -0.72
C GLU A 97 9.69 -16.78 -2.06
N ASP A 98 9.33 -15.55 -2.40
CA ASP A 98 9.85 -14.85 -3.59
C ASP A 98 11.13 -14.12 -3.20
N ALA A 99 12.28 -14.62 -3.67
CA ALA A 99 13.58 -14.06 -3.34
C ALA A 99 13.74 -12.62 -3.84
N GLU A 100 13.23 -12.29 -5.02
CA GLU A 100 13.28 -10.92 -5.55
C GLU A 100 12.46 -9.94 -4.69
N PHE A 101 11.29 -10.37 -4.25
CA PHE A 101 10.42 -9.57 -3.39
C PHE A 101 11.05 -9.37 -2.00
N MET A 102 11.68 -10.41 -1.45
CA MET A 102 12.39 -10.32 -0.17
C MET A 102 13.57 -9.35 -0.27
N ASP A 103 14.34 -9.39 -1.36
CA ASP A 103 15.42 -8.44 -1.62
C ASP A 103 14.90 -7.02 -1.79
N TYR A 104 13.77 -6.84 -2.46
CA TYR A 104 13.10 -5.54 -2.59
C TYR A 104 12.78 -4.96 -1.21
N ILE A 105 12.24 -5.76 -0.29
CA ILE A 105 11.93 -5.32 1.06
C ILE A 105 13.20 -4.97 1.83
N ARG A 106 14.25 -5.80 1.74
CA ARG A 106 15.52 -5.55 2.43
C ARG A 106 16.17 -4.25 1.98
N ASN A 107 16.07 -3.93 0.68
CA ASN A 107 16.71 -2.76 0.07
C ASN A 107 15.79 -1.53 -0.01
N PHE A 108 14.57 -1.63 0.47
CA PHE A 108 13.56 -0.57 0.35
C PHE A 108 14.05 0.77 0.91
N ASN A 109 14.69 0.77 2.07
CA ASN A 109 15.16 2.00 2.71
C ASN A 109 16.21 2.73 1.87
N GLU A 110 17.06 2.01 1.12
CA GLU A 110 18.08 2.59 0.29
C GLU A 110 17.58 3.02 -1.09
N GLN A 111 16.70 2.21 -1.69
CA GLN A 111 16.31 2.36 -3.10
C GLN A 111 14.98 3.10 -3.29
N ARG A 112 14.01 2.91 -2.40
CA ARG A 112 12.64 3.42 -2.58
C ARG A 112 12.22 4.47 -1.56
N ARG A 113 12.62 4.30 -0.32
CA ARG A 113 12.26 5.23 0.75
C ARG A 113 12.64 6.67 0.46
N PRO A 114 13.84 6.99 -0.09
CA PRO A 114 14.17 8.37 -0.44
C PRO A 114 13.21 9.02 -1.42
N GLN A 115 12.71 8.26 -2.39
CA GLN A 115 11.71 8.74 -3.36
C GLN A 115 10.37 9.06 -2.69
N ILE A 116 9.94 8.21 -1.77
CA ILE A 116 8.70 8.41 -1.00
C ILE A 116 8.84 9.66 -0.13
N ILE A 117 9.95 9.82 0.58
CA ILE A 117 10.20 11.00 1.42
C ILE A 117 10.18 12.28 0.58
N ALA A 118 10.77 12.27 -0.62
CA ALA A 118 10.73 13.41 -1.53
C ALA A 118 9.31 13.77 -1.95
N LEU A 119 8.46 12.78 -2.23
CA LEU A 119 7.05 12.99 -2.55
C LEU A 119 6.26 13.51 -1.35
N LEU A 120 6.52 13.02 -0.17
CA LEU A 120 5.88 13.52 1.05
C LEU A 120 6.22 14.99 1.30
N GLU A 121 7.46 15.40 1.03
CA GLU A 121 7.86 16.80 1.11
C GLU A 121 7.18 17.66 0.06
N LYS A 122 7.03 17.15 -1.19
CA LYS A 122 6.31 17.83 -2.26
C LYS A 122 4.84 18.08 -1.90
N PHE A 123 4.20 17.13 -1.23
CA PHE A 123 2.79 17.19 -0.85
C PHE A 123 2.58 17.45 0.64
N LYS A 124 3.49 18.19 1.27
CA LYS A 124 3.47 18.45 2.72
C LYS A 124 2.24 19.23 3.22
N ASP A 125 1.51 19.86 2.32
CA ASP A 125 0.24 20.54 2.61
C ASP A 125 -0.91 19.56 2.85
N LYS A 126 -0.75 18.29 2.48
CA LYS A 126 -1.71 17.24 2.75
C LYS A 126 -1.56 16.74 4.18
N ASN A 127 -2.58 16.03 4.68
CA ASN A 127 -2.51 15.38 5.98
C ASN A 127 -1.61 14.15 5.88
N ILE A 128 -0.40 14.21 6.40
CA ILE A 128 0.58 13.12 6.32
C ILE A 128 0.75 12.50 7.71
N ILE A 129 0.49 11.20 7.79
CA ILE A 129 0.60 10.41 9.01
C ILE A 129 1.66 9.33 8.76
N ARG A 130 2.72 9.33 9.58
CA ARG A 130 3.82 8.37 9.45
C ARG A 130 3.91 7.51 10.70
N PHE A 131 3.96 6.20 10.52
CA PHE A 131 4.17 5.23 11.59
C PHE A 131 5.48 4.48 11.38
N THR A 132 6.29 4.38 12.42
CA THR A 132 7.55 3.64 12.39
C THR A 132 7.47 2.28 13.07
N SER A 133 6.34 1.95 13.70
CA SER A 133 6.08 0.67 14.34
C SER A 133 4.61 0.28 14.24
N ARG A 134 4.34 -1.02 14.37
CA ARG A 134 2.96 -1.53 14.40
C ARG A 134 2.19 -0.99 15.60
N ALA A 135 2.88 -0.81 16.74
CA ALA A 135 2.26 -0.27 17.96
C ALA A 135 1.71 1.14 17.75
N GLU A 136 2.44 1.99 17.02
CA GLU A 136 1.97 3.34 16.68
C GLU A 136 0.72 3.30 15.79
N ALA A 137 0.71 2.43 14.78
CA ALA A 137 -0.43 2.26 13.88
C ALA A 137 -1.65 1.73 14.64
N ASP A 138 -1.48 0.73 15.49
CA ASP A 138 -2.55 0.15 16.29
C ASP A 138 -3.13 1.19 17.27
N ALA A 139 -2.29 2.00 17.90
CA ALA A 139 -2.72 3.07 18.80
C ALA A 139 -3.55 4.14 18.05
N TYR A 140 -3.19 4.45 16.81
CA TYR A 140 -3.95 5.36 15.97
C TYR A 140 -5.34 4.80 15.64
N LEU A 141 -5.40 3.52 15.26
CA LEU A 141 -6.66 2.85 14.90
C LEU A 141 -7.65 2.80 16.05
N VAL A 142 -7.16 2.61 17.28
CA VAL A 142 -8.02 2.60 18.49
C VAL A 142 -8.72 3.95 18.70
N LYS A 143 -8.11 5.05 18.25
CA LYS A 143 -8.69 6.41 18.38
C LYS A 143 -9.75 6.71 17.32
N ILE A 144 -9.81 5.93 16.25
CA ILE A 144 -10.82 6.09 15.20
C ILE A 144 -12.06 5.31 15.61
N VAL A 145 -13.15 6.01 15.80
CA VAL A 145 -14.42 5.41 16.25
C VAL A 145 -15.42 5.41 15.12
#